data_288bab5fec4e775cb1df0880ba7339a4
#
_entry.id   288bab5fec4e775cb1df0880ba7339a4
#
_cell.length_a   1.000
_cell.length_b   1.000
_cell.length_c   1.000
_cell.angle_alpha   90.00
_cell.angle_beta   90.00
_cell.angle_gamma   90.00
#
_symmetry.space_group_name_H-M   'P 1'
#
loop_
_entity.id
_entity.type
_entity.pdbx_description
1 polymer ?
#
loop_
_entity_poly.entity_id
_entity_poly.type
_entity_poly.pdbx_seq_one_letter_code
_entity_poly.pdbx_strand_id
1 'polypeptide(L)'
;TVADLENGEQVWPVILELTQEIGHKLRVHGLSAEGVALHIRDNTLYSKQWQTKIDYPTQSPMIIAKTAYKLFEQKYPWQNHIRSVTVQAINLVPQDTPRQIGLFMDCKKMDKIEKLDRCVEAIRQRFGKDSIRNGVLCQNLKMPPEKAEIAMPTGMVG
;
A
#
# COMPACT_ATOMS: atom_id res chain seq x y z
N THR A 1 -6.41 12.95 -0.79
CA THR A 1 -5.69 13.75 0.23
C THR A 1 -6.56 14.90 0.71
N VAL A 2 -6.32 15.43 1.90
CA VAL A 2 -7.02 16.62 2.44
C VAL A 2 -6.42 17.92 1.93
N ALA A 3 -5.19 17.87 1.45
CA ALA A 3 -4.48 18.95 0.77
C ALA A 3 -3.67 18.37 -0.39
N ASP A 4 -3.41 19.19 -1.39
CA ASP A 4 -2.62 18.75 -2.54
C ASP A 4 -1.18 18.42 -2.14
N LEU A 5 -0.61 17.37 -2.75
CA LEU A 5 0.79 16.99 -2.56
C LEU A 5 1.65 17.75 -3.57
N GLU A 6 2.72 18.35 -3.07
CA GLU A 6 3.56 19.31 -3.82
C GLU A 6 4.89 18.71 -4.27
N ASN A 7 5.32 17.60 -3.67
CA ASN A 7 6.59 16.95 -3.98
C ASN A 7 6.56 15.44 -3.70
N GLY A 8 7.58 14.72 -4.16
CA GLY A 8 7.70 13.27 -4.00
C GLY A 8 7.85 12.82 -2.54
N GLU A 9 8.45 13.64 -1.69
CA GLU A 9 8.61 13.33 -0.27
C GLU A 9 7.25 13.23 0.45
N GLN A 10 6.24 13.96 -0.02
CA GLN A 10 4.88 13.89 0.50
C GLN A 10 4.09 12.71 -0.09
N VAL A 11 4.44 12.23 -1.27
CA VAL A 11 3.78 11.10 -1.94
C VAL A 11 4.17 9.76 -1.33
N TRP A 12 5.45 9.60 -0.98
CA TRP A 12 5.95 8.34 -0.40
C TRP A 12 5.19 7.89 0.85
N PRO A 13 4.99 8.74 1.89
CA PRO A 13 4.23 8.33 3.07
C PRO A 13 2.79 7.95 2.75
N VAL A 14 2.14 8.65 1.81
CA VAL A 14 0.77 8.33 1.38
C VAL A 14 0.70 6.95 0.74
N ILE A 15 1.61 6.64 -0.18
CA ILE A 15 1.68 5.31 -0.80
C ILE A 15 1.94 4.24 0.27
N LEU A 16 2.87 4.49 1.19
CA LEU A 16 3.22 3.56 2.25
C LEU A 16 2.04 3.27 3.18
N GLU A 17 1.25 4.28 3.56
CA GLU A 17 0.04 4.10 4.38
C GLU A 17 -1.01 3.27 3.66
N LEU A 18 -1.31 3.60 2.40
CA LEU A 18 -2.28 2.84 1.59
C LEU A 18 -1.89 1.37 1.45
N THR A 19 -0.59 1.08 1.33
CA THR A 19 -0.10 -0.30 1.18
C THR A 19 -0.13 -1.10 2.47
N GLN A 20 -0.16 -0.46 3.66
CA GLN A 20 -0.37 -1.17 4.93
C GLN A 20 -1.73 -1.88 4.94
N GLU A 21 -2.77 -1.18 4.51
CA GLU A 21 -4.11 -1.76 4.42
C GLU A 21 -4.21 -2.84 3.35
N ILE A 22 -3.56 -2.64 2.20
CA ILE A 22 -3.50 -3.64 1.12
C ILE A 22 -2.83 -4.92 1.62
N GLY A 23 -1.68 -4.83 2.29
CA GLY A 23 -0.99 -6.00 2.82
C GLY A 23 -1.80 -6.75 3.89
N HIS A 24 -2.51 -6.03 4.75
CA HIS A 24 -3.44 -6.63 5.71
C HIS A 24 -4.55 -7.40 4.99
N LYS A 25 -5.24 -6.78 4.04
CA LYS A 25 -6.31 -7.43 3.25
C LYS A 25 -5.81 -8.67 2.49
N LEU A 26 -4.63 -8.59 1.88
CA LEU A 26 -4.04 -9.74 1.19
C LEU A 26 -3.84 -10.93 2.15
N ARG A 27 -3.36 -10.69 3.36
CA ARG A 27 -3.19 -11.75 4.38
C ARG A 27 -4.51 -12.32 4.85
N VAL A 28 -5.48 -11.47 5.15
CA VAL A 28 -6.82 -11.91 5.58
C VAL A 28 -7.47 -12.84 4.54
N HIS A 29 -7.29 -12.54 3.26
CA HIS A 29 -7.86 -13.33 2.17
C HIS A 29 -6.95 -14.45 1.64
N GLY A 30 -5.75 -14.63 2.20
CA GLY A 30 -4.81 -15.66 1.75
C GLY A 30 -4.32 -15.44 0.31
N LEU A 31 -4.19 -14.20 -0.12
CA LEU A 31 -3.79 -13.82 -1.47
C LEU A 31 -2.43 -13.12 -1.48
N SER A 32 -1.73 -13.20 -2.59
CA SER A 32 -0.50 -12.44 -2.89
C SER A 32 -0.69 -11.66 -4.18
N ALA A 33 -0.03 -10.51 -4.28
CA ALA A 33 -0.06 -9.67 -5.47
C ALA A 33 1.15 -9.93 -6.36
N GLU A 34 0.93 -10.07 -7.66
CA GLU A 34 1.97 -10.13 -8.70
C GLU A 34 2.13 -8.82 -9.46
N GLY A 35 1.33 -7.82 -9.13
CA GLY A 35 1.41 -6.51 -9.75
C GLY A 35 0.80 -5.42 -8.90
N VAL A 36 1.12 -4.19 -9.27
CA VAL A 36 0.59 -2.99 -8.65
C VAL A 36 0.10 -2.03 -9.73
N ALA A 37 -1.06 -1.43 -9.49
CA ALA A 37 -1.57 -0.31 -10.26
C ALA A 37 -1.55 0.96 -9.39
N LEU A 38 -1.12 2.04 -9.99
CA LEU A 38 -1.05 3.36 -9.40
C LEU A 38 -1.94 4.32 -10.19
N HIS A 39 -2.88 4.95 -9.54
CA HIS A 39 -3.74 5.99 -10.13
C HIS A 39 -3.45 7.32 -9.44
N ILE A 40 -3.11 8.32 -10.23
CA ILE A 40 -2.85 9.69 -9.78
C ILE A 40 -3.87 10.62 -10.41
N ARG A 41 -4.45 11.49 -9.59
CA ARG A 41 -5.30 12.59 -10.04
C ARG A 41 -4.68 13.90 -9.55
N ASP A 42 -4.46 14.82 -10.45
CA ASP A 42 -3.90 16.13 -10.14
C ASP A 42 -4.95 17.16 -9.71
N ASN A 43 -4.54 18.36 -9.38
CA ASN A 43 -5.40 19.46 -8.95
C ASN A 43 -6.25 20.05 -10.08
N THR A 44 -5.92 19.77 -11.36
CA THR A 44 -6.74 20.09 -12.53
C THR A 44 -7.82 19.05 -12.82
N LEU A 45 -7.90 18.00 -11.96
CA LEU A 45 -8.79 16.85 -12.09
C LEU A 45 -8.42 15.88 -13.22
N TYR A 46 -7.31 16.10 -13.90
CA TYR A 46 -6.78 15.14 -14.85
C TYR A 46 -6.22 13.94 -14.12
N SER A 47 -6.48 12.75 -14.63
CA SER A 47 -6.05 11.51 -13.98
C SER A 47 -5.37 10.56 -14.94
N LYS A 48 -4.39 9.84 -14.43
CA LYS A 48 -3.69 8.77 -15.14
C LYS A 48 -3.53 7.55 -14.24
N GLN A 49 -3.55 6.41 -14.88
CA GLN A 49 -3.29 5.13 -14.24
C GLN A 49 -2.14 4.42 -14.96
N TRP A 50 -1.24 3.86 -14.20
CA TRP A 50 -0.15 3.00 -14.66
C TRP A 50 -0.14 1.73 -13.85
N GLN A 51 0.41 0.68 -14.43
CA GLN A 51 0.58 -0.60 -13.75
C GLN A 51 1.94 -1.21 -14.08
N THR A 52 2.44 -2.03 -13.16
CA THR A 52 3.68 -2.78 -13.34
C THR A 52 3.60 -4.12 -12.62
N LYS A 53 4.41 -5.07 -13.06
CA LYS A 53 4.56 -6.35 -12.36
C LYS A 53 5.47 -6.17 -11.14
N ILE A 54 5.26 -7.04 -10.16
CA ILE A 54 6.17 -7.26 -9.03
C ILE A 54 6.98 -8.51 -9.38
N ASP A 55 8.24 -8.54 -9.02
CA ASP A 55 9.16 -9.61 -9.42
C ASP A 55 8.75 -11.00 -8.90
N TYR A 56 7.95 -11.05 -7.83
CA TYR A 56 7.41 -12.27 -7.24
C TYR A 56 6.13 -12.00 -6.45
N PRO A 57 5.25 -13.03 -6.30
CA PRO A 57 4.02 -12.89 -5.51
C PRO A 57 4.32 -12.46 -4.08
N THR A 58 3.70 -11.39 -3.61
CA THR A 58 3.99 -10.83 -2.29
C THR A 58 2.75 -10.30 -1.57
N GLN A 59 2.80 -10.32 -0.24
CA GLN A 59 1.85 -9.67 0.65
C GLN A 59 2.49 -8.47 1.37
N SER A 60 3.78 -8.23 1.12
CA SER A 60 4.55 -7.20 1.83
C SER A 60 4.14 -5.79 1.46
N PRO A 61 3.62 -4.99 2.42
CA PRO A 61 3.29 -3.60 2.19
C PRO A 61 4.48 -2.79 1.66
N MET A 62 5.67 -3.06 2.19
CA MET A 62 6.89 -2.34 1.83
C MET A 62 7.31 -2.61 0.38
N ILE A 63 7.16 -3.85 -0.11
CA ILE A 63 7.52 -4.21 -1.48
C ILE A 63 6.52 -3.58 -2.45
N ILE A 64 5.23 -3.66 -2.14
CA ILE A 64 4.16 -3.03 -2.93
C ILE A 64 4.37 -1.51 -2.98
N ALA A 65 4.68 -0.87 -1.83
CA ALA A 65 4.93 0.57 -1.75
C ALA A 65 6.13 1.00 -2.59
N LYS A 66 7.26 0.29 -2.48
CA LYS A 66 8.46 0.60 -3.27
C LYS A 66 8.22 0.46 -4.76
N THR A 67 7.49 -0.58 -5.17
CA THR A 67 7.15 -0.80 -6.59
C THR A 67 6.22 0.32 -7.10
N ALA A 68 5.20 0.69 -6.32
CA ALA A 68 4.31 1.80 -6.67
C ALA A 68 5.04 3.15 -6.75
N TYR A 69 5.93 3.41 -5.80
CA TYR A 69 6.70 4.65 -5.76
C TYR A 69 7.70 4.76 -6.92
N LYS A 70 8.40 3.66 -7.24
CA LYS A 70 9.27 3.61 -8.42
C LYS A 70 8.49 3.86 -9.71
N LEU A 71 7.29 3.27 -9.83
CA LEU A 71 6.40 3.52 -10.97
C LEU A 71 5.97 4.99 -11.04
N PHE A 72 5.68 5.60 -9.89
CA PHE A 72 5.39 7.01 -9.76
C PHE A 72 6.54 7.89 -10.27
N GLU A 73 7.75 7.68 -9.77
CA GLU A 73 8.94 8.45 -10.17
C GLU A 73 9.23 8.36 -11.67
N GLN A 74 8.99 7.18 -12.27
CA GLN A 74 9.23 6.96 -13.70
C GLN A 74 8.17 7.57 -14.60
N LYS A 75 6.94 7.72 -14.13
CA LYS A 75 5.78 8.03 -14.97
C LYS A 75 5.16 9.39 -14.72
N TYR A 76 5.28 9.95 -13.53
CA TYR A 76 4.66 11.22 -13.19
C TYR A 76 5.61 12.40 -13.45
N PRO A 77 5.27 13.32 -14.40
CA PRO A 77 6.19 14.38 -14.84
C PRO A 77 6.20 15.63 -13.94
N TRP A 78 5.56 15.61 -12.77
CA TRP A 78 5.45 16.75 -11.85
C TRP A 78 5.00 18.08 -12.50
N GLN A 79 4.06 18.03 -13.41
CA GLN A 79 3.52 19.25 -14.02
C GLN A 79 2.52 19.98 -13.10
N ASN A 80 1.81 19.22 -12.27
CA ASN A 80 0.75 19.73 -11.39
C ASN A 80 0.87 19.09 -10.00
N HIS A 81 0.28 19.73 -8.98
CA HIS A 81 0.16 19.16 -7.66
C HIS A 81 -0.83 17.98 -7.66
N ILE A 82 -0.57 16.99 -6.81
CA ILE A 82 -1.37 15.78 -6.77
C ILE A 82 -2.48 15.92 -5.74
N ARG A 83 -3.72 15.77 -6.20
CA ARG A 83 -4.92 15.80 -5.36
C ARG A 83 -5.28 14.43 -4.79
N SER A 84 -5.04 13.35 -5.53
CA SER A 84 -5.41 11.99 -5.09
C SER A 84 -4.41 10.97 -5.59
N VAL A 85 -4.09 10.05 -4.70
CA VAL A 85 -3.27 8.87 -4.97
C VAL A 85 -4.08 7.64 -4.62
N THR A 86 -4.14 6.66 -5.52
CA THR A 86 -4.74 5.35 -5.29
C THR A 86 -3.75 4.27 -5.67
N VAL A 87 -3.57 3.30 -4.80
CA VAL A 87 -2.75 2.11 -5.03
C VAL A 87 -3.66 0.89 -5.03
N GLN A 88 -3.43 -0.03 -5.96
CA GLN A 88 -4.19 -1.28 -6.07
C GLN A 88 -3.22 -2.44 -6.25
N ALA A 89 -3.41 -3.51 -5.50
CA ALA A 89 -2.80 -4.80 -5.78
C ALA A 89 -3.56 -5.45 -6.93
N ILE A 90 -2.85 -5.91 -7.95
CA ILE A 90 -3.42 -6.55 -9.13
C ILE A 90 -2.77 -7.90 -9.39
N ASN A 91 -3.39 -8.72 -10.26
CA ASN A 91 -2.95 -10.08 -10.56
C ASN A 91 -2.79 -10.89 -9.27
N LEU A 92 -3.90 -11.00 -8.53
CA LEU A 92 -3.91 -11.70 -7.26
C LEU A 92 -3.85 -13.21 -7.48
N VAL A 93 -2.97 -13.87 -6.74
CA VAL A 93 -2.80 -15.32 -6.75
C VAL A 93 -2.90 -15.86 -5.31
N PRO A 94 -3.21 -17.15 -5.11
CA PRO A 94 -3.15 -17.77 -3.78
C PRO A 94 -1.77 -17.57 -3.13
N GLN A 95 -1.74 -17.36 -1.81
CA GLN A 95 -0.49 -17.13 -1.07
C GLN A 95 0.53 -18.27 -1.20
N ASP A 96 0.02 -19.50 -1.45
CA ASP A 96 0.84 -20.71 -1.59
C ASP A 96 1.35 -20.91 -3.03
N THR A 97 1.12 -19.97 -3.92
CA THR A 97 1.61 -20.03 -5.30
C THR A 97 3.14 -20.13 -5.31
N PRO A 98 3.69 -21.14 -6.00
CA PRO A 98 5.13 -21.31 -6.09
C PRO A 98 5.81 -20.04 -6.64
N ARG A 99 6.88 -19.61 -5.96
CA ARG A 99 7.66 -18.45 -6.41
C ARG A 99 8.69 -18.90 -7.43
N GLN A 100 8.69 -18.26 -8.57
CA GLN A 100 9.77 -18.42 -9.52
C GLN A 100 10.96 -17.58 -9.04
N ILE A 101 11.94 -18.24 -8.43
CA ILE A 101 13.12 -17.59 -7.89
C ILE A 101 14.09 -17.35 -9.05
N GLY A 102 14.30 -16.09 -9.42
CA GLY A 102 15.34 -15.70 -10.36
C GLY A 102 16.73 -15.89 -9.76
N LEU A 103 17.73 -16.18 -10.59
CA LEU A 103 19.13 -16.41 -10.19
C LEU A 103 19.76 -15.26 -9.37
N PHE A 104 19.19 -14.06 -9.43
CA PHE A 104 19.68 -12.86 -8.75
C PHE A 104 18.82 -12.44 -7.54
N MET A 105 17.83 -13.25 -7.15
CA MET A 105 16.97 -12.92 -6.02
C MET A 105 17.61 -13.39 -4.71
N ASP A 106 17.73 -12.46 -3.76
CA ASP A 106 18.19 -12.76 -2.40
C ASP A 106 17.05 -13.34 -1.56
N CYS A 107 16.92 -14.68 -1.61
CA CYS A 107 15.91 -15.41 -0.85
C CYS A 107 15.97 -15.13 0.66
N LYS A 108 17.18 -14.95 1.22
CA LYS A 108 17.34 -14.65 2.65
C LYS A 108 16.73 -13.29 3.03
N LYS A 109 16.89 -12.31 2.15
CA LYS A 109 16.31 -10.99 2.33
C LYS A 109 14.79 -11.02 2.23
N MET A 110 14.25 -11.81 1.30
CA MET A 110 12.80 -11.99 1.13
C MET A 110 12.19 -12.66 2.37
N ASP A 111 12.78 -13.75 2.84
CA ASP A 111 12.33 -14.45 4.05
C ASP A 111 12.37 -13.55 5.29
N LYS A 112 13.38 -12.69 5.40
CA LYS A 112 13.50 -11.72 6.49
C LYS A 112 12.37 -10.69 6.45
N ILE A 113 12.06 -10.16 5.27
CA ILE A 113 10.95 -9.20 5.08
C ILE A 113 9.62 -9.86 5.47
N GLU A 114 9.36 -11.07 5.01
CA GLU A 114 8.12 -11.78 5.34
C GLU A 114 7.98 -12.08 6.83
N LYS A 115 9.06 -12.53 7.48
CA LYS A 115 9.07 -12.75 8.93
C LYS A 115 8.77 -11.45 9.68
N LEU A 116 9.36 -10.33 9.26
CA LEU A 116 9.10 -9.01 9.83
C LEU A 116 7.63 -8.62 9.65
N ASP A 117 7.09 -8.75 8.45
CA ASP A 117 5.70 -8.40 8.14
C ASP A 117 4.71 -9.23 8.97
N ARG A 118 4.98 -10.54 9.16
CA ARG A 118 4.17 -11.43 10.02
C ARG A 118 4.25 -11.02 11.49
N CYS A 119 5.42 -10.66 11.98
CA CYS A 119 5.59 -10.16 13.36
C CYS A 119 4.80 -8.87 13.58
N VAL A 120 4.90 -7.91 12.66
CA VAL A 120 4.16 -6.64 12.72
C VAL A 120 2.65 -6.90 12.72
N GLU A 121 2.18 -7.79 11.85
CA GLU A 121 0.76 -8.15 11.78
C GLU A 121 0.27 -8.80 13.08
N ALA A 122 1.03 -9.73 13.66
CA ALA A 122 0.69 -10.36 14.94
C ALA A 122 0.61 -9.34 16.09
N ILE A 123 1.51 -8.35 16.12
CA ILE A 123 1.47 -7.27 17.11
C ILE A 123 0.20 -6.44 16.92
N ARG A 124 -0.14 -6.07 15.69
CA ARG A 124 -1.33 -5.27 15.38
C ARG A 124 -2.62 -5.99 15.70
N GLN A 125 -2.70 -7.30 15.43
CA GLN A 125 -3.86 -8.12 15.79
C GLN A 125 -4.08 -8.20 17.31
N ARG A 126 -3.00 -8.23 18.09
CA ARG A 126 -3.08 -8.35 19.54
C ARG A 126 -3.30 -7.02 20.26
N PHE A 127 -2.67 -5.94 19.79
CA PHE A 127 -2.58 -4.67 20.50
C PHE A 127 -3.26 -3.51 19.75
N GLY A 128 -3.82 -3.77 18.57
CA GLY A 128 -4.46 -2.77 17.71
C GLY A 128 -3.57 -2.28 16.58
N LYS A 129 -4.20 -1.73 15.55
CA LYS A 129 -3.58 -1.30 14.28
C LYS A 129 -2.45 -0.28 14.48
N ASP A 130 -2.61 0.63 15.45
CA ASP A 130 -1.67 1.72 15.72
C ASP A 130 -0.57 1.39 16.72
N SER A 131 -0.55 0.15 17.25
CA SER A 131 0.43 -0.30 18.25
C SER A 131 1.87 -0.30 17.73
N ILE A 132 2.05 -0.46 16.42
CA ILE A 132 3.34 -0.38 15.74
C ILE A 132 3.16 0.26 14.37
N ARG A 133 3.88 1.34 14.12
CA ARG A 133 3.84 2.09 12.87
C ARG A 133 5.25 2.35 12.33
N ASN A 134 5.36 2.51 11.03
CA ASN A 134 6.59 2.99 10.43
C ASN A 134 6.80 4.46 10.82
N GLY A 135 8.02 4.85 11.23
CA GLY A 135 8.32 6.20 11.69
C GLY A 135 7.99 7.31 10.68
N VAL A 136 8.10 7.02 9.38
CA VAL A 136 7.68 7.93 8.31
C VAL A 136 6.19 8.24 8.37
N LEU A 137 5.37 7.32 8.86
CA LEU A 137 3.92 7.49 8.99
C LEU A 137 3.49 8.23 10.26
N CYS A 138 4.42 8.58 11.14
CA CYS A 138 4.16 9.38 12.34
C CYS A 138 4.15 10.90 12.03
N GLN A 139 4.40 11.29 10.79
CA GLN A 139 4.31 12.66 10.33
C GLN A 139 2.87 13.05 9.99
N ASN A 140 2.63 14.35 9.84
CA ASN A 140 1.33 14.83 9.36
C ASN A 140 1.15 14.46 7.88
N LEU A 141 0.52 13.33 7.65
CA LEU A 141 0.15 12.88 6.31
C LEU A 141 -1.02 13.74 5.86
N LYS A 142 -0.93 14.37 4.69
CA LYS A 142 -2.05 15.08 4.05
C LYS A 142 -3.18 14.11 3.64
N MET A 143 -3.52 13.17 4.51
CA MET A 143 -4.58 12.16 4.31
C MET A 143 -5.79 12.50 5.20
N PRO A 144 -7.01 12.20 4.74
CA PRO A 144 -8.17 12.32 5.60
C PRO A 144 -8.01 11.41 6.81
N PRO A 145 -8.51 11.81 7.99
CA PRO A 145 -8.55 10.93 9.15
C PRO A 145 -9.28 9.64 8.76
N GLU A 146 -8.82 8.52 9.29
CA GLU A 146 -9.50 7.24 9.09
C GLU A 146 -10.98 7.42 9.45
N LYS A 147 -11.89 7.03 8.54
CA LYS A 147 -13.30 7.09 8.85
C LYS A 147 -13.52 6.20 10.05
N ALA A 148 -13.87 6.77 11.20
CA ALA A 148 -14.47 6.01 12.27
C ALA A 148 -15.59 5.20 11.64
N GLU A 149 -15.60 3.87 11.81
CA GLU A 149 -16.74 3.06 11.43
C GLU A 149 -17.94 3.70 12.09
N ILE A 150 -18.81 4.29 11.28
CA ILE A 150 -20.10 4.76 11.75
C ILE A 150 -20.82 3.47 12.12
N ALA A 151 -20.77 3.12 13.41
CA ALA A 151 -21.63 2.08 13.95
C ALA A 151 -23.06 2.52 13.64
N MET A 152 -23.67 1.88 12.65
CA MET A 152 -25.10 2.07 12.39
C MET A 152 -25.81 1.75 13.70
N PRO A 153 -26.66 2.64 14.23
CA PRO A 153 -27.45 2.31 15.40
C PRO A 153 -28.30 1.08 15.05
N THR A 154 -28.06 -0.01 15.74
CA THR A 154 -28.88 -1.21 15.70
C THR A 154 -30.27 -0.83 16.20
N GLY A 155 -31.18 -0.50 15.29
CA GLY A 155 -32.52 -0.08 15.70
C GLY A 155 -33.41 0.54 14.65
N MET A 156 -33.12 0.41 13.35
CA MET A 156 -34.06 0.76 12.30
C MET A 156 -34.34 -0.44 11.40
N VAL A 157 -35.01 -1.44 11.96
CA VAL A 157 -35.81 -2.40 11.23
C VAL A 157 -37.17 -2.37 11.96
N GLY A 158 -38.02 -1.54 11.46
CA GLY A 158 -39.44 -1.51 11.75
C GLY A 158 -40.20 -1.86 10.47
#